data_f3cb59f7706a810d2925a0a521a6cc77
#
_entry.id   f3cb59f7706a810d2925a0a521a6cc77
#
_cell.length_a   1.000
_cell.length_b   1.000
_cell.length_c   1.000
_cell.angle_alpha   90.00
_cell.angle_beta   90.00
_cell.angle_gamma   90.00
#
_symmetry.space_group_name_H-M   'P 1'
#
loop_
_entity.id
_entity.type
_entity.pdbx_description
1 polymer ?
#
loop_
_entity_poly.entity_id
_entity_poly.type
_entity_poly.pdbx_seq_one_letter_code
_entity_poly.pdbx_strand_id
1 'polypeptide(L)'
;YGDIVRRLRPGAIEAGDIVDLDGNILGQHDGVIDFTIGQRRGLGIGGRKDADVDEGRLYVVSIRPAERQVVVGQKSDLACHAVELRDTNWLADDVPPLGRKILARLRNTAPAEPAEIIGWDAATGTATLRLNAPQFGIAAGQAAAIYDAAEPDWLLGGGWISAAPTRAHQQTD
;
A
#
# COMPACT_ATOMS: atom_id res chain seq x y z
N TYR A 1 -23.18 6.07 -7.14
CA TYR A 1 -21.89 5.48 -6.70
C TYR A 1 -21.89 5.26 -5.18
N GLY A 2 -22.30 6.23 -4.37
CA GLY A 2 -22.35 6.15 -2.90
C GLY A 2 -23.18 4.99 -2.35
N ASP A 3 -24.31 4.65 -2.97
CA ASP A 3 -25.18 3.54 -2.50
C ASP A 3 -24.55 2.15 -2.68
N ILE A 4 -23.72 1.97 -3.70
CA ILE A 4 -22.97 0.72 -3.92
C ILE A 4 -21.89 0.59 -2.85
N VAL A 5 -21.18 1.69 -2.54
CA VAL A 5 -20.13 1.70 -1.51
C VAL A 5 -20.71 1.44 -0.12
N ARG A 6 -21.89 2.01 0.21
CA ARG A 6 -22.58 1.73 1.48
C ARG A 6 -22.86 0.25 1.68
N ARG A 7 -23.26 -0.47 0.62
CA ARG A 7 -23.55 -1.90 0.69
C ARG A 7 -22.30 -2.76 0.79
N LEU A 8 -21.20 -2.35 0.15
CA LEU A 8 -19.95 -3.13 0.07
C LEU A 8 -19.00 -2.86 1.24
N ARG A 9 -19.04 -1.65 1.82
CA ARG A 9 -18.16 -1.24 2.93
C ARG A 9 -18.96 -0.34 3.90
N PRO A 10 -19.71 -0.91 4.83
CA PRO A 10 -20.35 -0.14 5.91
C PRO A 10 -19.30 0.71 6.64
N GLY A 11 -19.64 1.96 6.97
CA GLY A 11 -18.74 2.90 7.62
C GLY A 11 -17.85 3.73 6.68
N ALA A 12 -17.69 3.36 5.40
CA ALA A 12 -16.79 4.07 4.48
C ALA A 12 -17.22 5.50 4.13
N ILE A 13 -18.50 5.81 4.26
CA ILE A 13 -19.11 7.13 3.98
C ILE A 13 -19.72 7.78 5.24
N GLU A 14 -19.40 7.26 6.40
CA GLU A 14 -19.78 7.87 7.67
C GLU A 14 -18.65 8.75 8.19
N ALA A 15 -19.04 9.86 8.86
CA ALA A 15 -18.08 10.73 9.50
C ALA A 15 -17.25 9.97 10.55
N GLY A 16 -15.99 10.36 10.69
CA GLY A 16 -15.08 9.73 11.62
C GLY A 16 -13.87 10.60 11.92
N ASP A 17 -12.87 10.02 12.55
CA ASP A 17 -11.73 10.75 13.06
C ASP A 17 -10.48 10.56 12.20
N ILE A 18 -9.69 11.62 12.11
CA ILE A 18 -8.32 11.58 11.61
C ILE A 18 -7.41 11.51 12.83
N VAL A 19 -6.66 10.42 12.94
CA VAL A 19 -5.81 10.15 14.11
C VAL A 19 -4.34 10.01 13.69
N ASP A 20 -3.42 10.28 14.62
CA ASP A 20 -2.01 9.93 14.44
C ASP A 20 -1.75 8.43 14.73
N LEU A 21 -0.49 8.01 14.66
CA LEU A 21 -0.09 6.63 14.94
C LEU A 21 -0.31 6.23 16.41
N ASP A 22 -0.34 7.20 17.32
CA ASP A 22 -0.56 6.98 18.75
C ASP A 22 -2.06 6.99 19.12
N GLY A 23 -2.94 7.25 18.14
CA GLY A 23 -4.39 7.32 18.31
C GLY A 23 -4.93 8.67 18.76
N ASN A 24 -4.10 9.72 18.79
CA ASN A 24 -4.56 11.06 19.12
C ASN A 24 -5.39 11.62 17.96
N ILE A 25 -6.56 12.19 18.26
CA ILE A 25 -7.44 12.81 17.27
C ILE A 25 -6.85 14.16 16.85
N LEU A 26 -6.57 14.28 15.53
CA LEU A 26 -6.06 15.49 14.89
C LEU A 26 -7.13 16.27 14.15
N GLY A 27 -8.24 15.61 13.78
CA GLY A 27 -9.34 16.20 13.03
C GLY A 27 -10.46 15.21 12.78
N GLN A 28 -11.42 15.63 11.93
CA GLN A 28 -12.55 14.79 11.54
C GLN A 28 -12.71 14.81 10.02
N HIS A 29 -13.40 13.80 9.48
CA HIS A 29 -13.73 13.67 8.08
C HIS A 29 -15.18 13.22 7.89
N ASP A 30 -15.74 13.45 6.71
CA ASP A 30 -17.13 13.08 6.36
C ASP A 30 -17.26 11.66 5.82
N GLY A 31 -16.15 10.99 5.50
CA GLY A 31 -16.10 9.61 5.04
C GLY A 31 -14.69 9.18 4.66
N VAL A 32 -14.30 7.94 5.02
CA VAL A 32 -12.96 7.41 4.68
C VAL A 32 -12.77 7.18 3.17
N ILE A 33 -13.87 7.17 2.41
CA ILE A 33 -13.85 6.98 0.95
C ILE A 33 -13.09 8.10 0.21
N ASP A 34 -13.01 9.29 0.80
CA ASP A 34 -12.35 10.46 0.21
C ASP A 34 -10.83 10.44 0.40
N PHE A 35 -10.33 9.41 1.09
CA PHE A 35 -8.92 9.28 1.40
C PHE A 35 -8.25 8.12 0.66
N THR A 36 -6.96 8.30 0.37
CA THR A 36 -6.12 7.29 -0.27
C THR A 36 -4.78 7.21 0.46
N ILE A 37 -4.25 6.01 0.66
CA ILE A 37 -2.93 5.81 1.25
C ILE A 37 -1.87 6.60 0.46
N GLY A 38 -1.04 7.36 1.16
CA GLY A 38 -0.07 8.28 0.59
C GLY A 38 -0.60 9.68 0.28
N GLN A 39 -1.89 9.94 0.48
CA GLN A 39 -2.47 11.27 0.29
C GLN A 39 -1.91 12.26 1.31
N ARG A 40 -1.54 13.44 0.83
CA ARG A 40 -1.00 14.54 1.64
C ARG A 40 -1.94 15.75 1.73
N ARG A 41 -2.65 16.05 0.64
CA ARG A 41 -3.50 17.25 0.52
C ARG A 41 -4.94 16.91 0.89
N GLY A 42 -5.67 17.94 1.40
CA GLY A 42 -7.10 17.80 1.70
C GLY A 42 -7.39 16.97 2.95
N LEU A 43 -6.45 16.88 3.89
CA LEU A 43 -6.66 16.15 5.14
C LEU A 43 -7.57 16.88 6.13
N GLY A 44 -7.83 18.19 5.93
CA GLY A 44 -8.69 18.97 6.84
C GLY A 44 -8.12 19.21 8.26
N ILE A 45 -6.92 18.67 8.53
CA ILE A 45 -6.21 18.89 9.79
C ILE A 45 -5.41 20.18 9.70
N GLY A 46 -5.59 21.10 10.67
CA GLY A 46 -4.87 22.35 10.73
C GLY A 46 -3.37 22.12 10.91
N GLY A 47 -2.65 21.98 9.81
CA GLY A 47 -1.21 21.89 9.79
C GLY A 47 -0.58 23.24 9.46
N ARG A 48 0.58 23.56 10.04
CA ARG A 48 1.38 24.73 9.72
C ARG A 48 1.59 24.85 8.22
N LYS A 49 1.09 25.94 7.63
CA LYS A 49 1.24 26.25 6.20
C LYS A 49 2.69 26.49 5.75
N ASP A 50 3.64 26.58 6.69
CA ASP A 50 4.99 27.10 6.47
C ASP A 50 6.11 26.05 6.59
N ALA A 51 5.79 24.74 6.60
CA ALA A 51 6.85 23.73 6.60
C ALA A 51 7.30 23.45 5.16
N ASP A 52 8.29 24.21 4.70
CA ASP A 52 9.01 23.97 3.43
C ASP A 52 9.94 22.75 3.47
N VAL A 53 10.01 22.06 4.61
CA VAL A 53 10.82 20.86 4.84
C VAL A 53 9.88 19.68 5.01
N ASP A 54 10.24 18.50 4.48
CA ASP A 54 9.47 17.24 4.58
C ASP A 54 9.22 16.80 6.04
N GLU A 55 9.97 17.36 6.99
CA GLU A 55 9.79 17.17 8.43
C GLU A 55 8.54 17.90 8.93
N GLY A 56 7.52 17.13 9.33
CA GLY A 56 6.25 17.63 9.86
C GLY A 56 5.06 17.56 8.91
N ARG A 57 5.24 17.06 7.69
CA ARG A 57 4.14 16.79 6.76
C ARG A 57 3.49 15.46 7.06
N LEU A 58 2.15 15.47 7.19
CA LEU A 58 1.38 14.26 7.41
C LEU A 58 0.85 13.67 6.10
N TYR A 59 0.82 12.35 6.06
CA TYR A 59 0.33 11.53 4.97
C TYR A 59 -0.67 10.51 5.52
N VAL A 60 -1.67 10.14 4.74
CA VAL A 60 -2.53 9.00 5.08
C VAL A 60 -1.68 7.73 5.03
N VAL A 61 -1.49 7.09 6.17
CA VAL A 61 -0.68 5.87 6.29
C VAL A 61 -1.52 4.61 6.42
N SER A 62 -2.75 4.74 6.92
CA SER A 62 -3.71 3.64 7.00
C SER A 62 -5.14 4.18 6.95
N ILE A 63 -6.08 3.35 6.50
CA ILE A 63 -7.51 3.63 6.50
C ILE A 63 -8.18 2.45 7.18
N ARG A 64 -8.97 2.71 8.22
CA ARG A 64 -9.70 1.74 9.04
C ARG A 64 -11.21 1.95 8.90
N PRO A 65 -11.86 1.37 7.88
CA PRO A 65 -13.28 1.66 7.61
C PRO A 65 -14.21 1.22 8.74
N ALA A 66 -13.91 0.09 9.41
CA ALA A 66 -14.74 -0.43 10.51
C ALA A 66 -14.73 0.52 11.72
N GLU A 67 -13.63 1.21 11.96
CA GLU A 67 -13.44 2.17 13.04
C GLU A 67 -13.77 3.60 12.60
N ARG A 68 -14.04 3.78 11.29
CA ARG A 68 -14.25 5.10 10.67
C ARG A 68 -13.06 6.03 10.89
N GLN A 69 -11.84 5.47 10.81
CA GLN A 69 -10.62 6.21 11.10
C GLN A 69 -9.72 6.33 9.86
N VAL A 70 -9.13 7.51 9.71
CA VAL A 70 -8.01 7.77 8.80
C VAL A 70 -6.77 8.01 9.66
N VAL A 71 -5.79 7.12 9.55
CA VAL A 71 -4.54 7.25 10.31
C VAL A 71 -3.54 8.03 9.48
N VAL A 72 -2.94 9.06 10.08
CA VAL A 72 -1.91 9.88 9.43
C VAL A 72 -0.57 9.73 10.15
N GLY A 73 0.51 9.83 9.39
CA GLY A 73 1.87 9.73 9.89
C GLY A 73 2.85 10.44 8.96
N GLN A 74 4.13 10.30 9.24
CA GLN A 74 5.20 10.85 8.40
C GLN A 74 5.38 10.01 7.13
N LYS A 75 6.12 10.54 6.15
CA LYS A 75 6.45 9.81 4.91
C LYS A 75 7.19 8.50 5.18
N SER A 76 8.06 8.48 6.19
CA SER A 76 8.78 7.28 6.64
C SER A 76 7.85 6.15 7.06
N ASP A 77 6.66 6.48 7.59
CA ASP A 77 5.70 5.49 8.04
C ASP A 77 4.94 4.80 6.90
N LEU A 78 5.05 5.34 5.69
CA LEU A 78 4.60 4.73 4.44
C LEU A 78 5.61 3.76 3.83
N ALA A 79 6.82 3.67 4.38
CA ALA A 79 7.86 2.81 3.85
C ALA A 79 7.46 1.34 3.93
N CYS A 80 7.43 0.68 2.78
CA CYS A 80 7.10 -0.71 2.62
C CYS A 80 8.34 -1.45 2.08
N HIS A 81 8.76 -2.50 2.77
CA HIS A 81 9.93 -3.31 2.40
C HIS A 81 9.55 -4.67 1.82
N ALA A 82 8.28 -5.04 1.90
CA ALA A 82 7.76 -6.26 1.31
C ALA A 82 6.33 -6.05 0.83
N VAL A 83 5.88 -6.84 -0.12
CA VAL A 83 4.49 -6.88 -0.57
C VAL A 83 4.03 -8.34 -0.65
N GLU A 84 2.80 -8.56 -0.26
CA GLU A 84 2.11 -9.82 -0.43
C GLU A 84 1.17 -9.73 -1.62
N LEU A 85 1.19 -10.75 -2.45
CA LEU A 85 0.36 -10.87 -3.64
C LEU A 85 -0.62 -12.03 -3.48
N ARG A 86 -1.79 -11.88 -4.05
CA ARG A 86 -2.81 -12.92 -4.23
C ARG A 86 -3.18 -13.05 -5.71
N ASP A 87 -3.87 -14.12 -6.03
CA ASP A 87 -4.30 -14.42 -7.40
C ASP A 87 -3.14 -14.32 -8.38
N THR A 88 -1.98 -14.88 -7.96
CA THR A 88 -0.76 -14.80 -8.75
C THR A 88 -0.84 -15.67 -9.99
N ASN A 89 -0.31 -15.15 -11.10
CA ASN A 89 -0.13 -15.86 -12.35
C ASN A 89 1.35 -15.79 -12.76
N TRP A 90 1.95 -16.95 -13.01
CA TRP A 90 3.32 -17.06 -13.50
C TRP A 90 3.29 -17.48 -14.96
N LEU A 91 3.99 -16.74 -15.81
CA LEU A 91 3.96 -16.88 -17.27
C LEU A 91 5.20 -17.57 -17.82
N ALA A 92 6.29 -17.64 -17.04
CA ALA A 92 7.49 -18.33 -17.45
C ALA A 92 7.34 -19.85 -17.32
N ASP A 93 8.12 -20.62 -18.09
CA ASP A 93 8.05 -22.08 -18.11
C ASP A 93 8.60 -22.75 -16.85
N ASP A 94 9.39 -22.02 -16.05
CA ASP A 94 9.97 -22.49 -14.80
C ASP A 94 9.06 -22.16 -13.59
N VAL A 95 9.22 -22.92 -12.50
CA VAL A 95 8.61 -22.57 -11.21
C VAL A 95 9.40 -21.39 -10.63
N PRO A 96 8.74 -20.35 -10.07
CA PRO A 96 9.46 -19.23 -9.46
C PRO A 96 10.38 -19.69 -8.35
N PRO A 97 11.70 -19.66 -8.49
CA PRO A 97 12.60 -20.08 -7.42
C PRO A 97 12.64 -19.02 -6.33
N LEU A 98 12.57 -19.46 -5.08
CA LEU A 98 12.81 -18.58 -3.94
C LEU A 98 14.23 -18.00 -4.04
N GLY A 99 14.37 -16.73 -3.71
CA GLY A 99 15.61 -15.99 -3.86
C GLY A 99 15.86 -15.41 -5.27
N ARG A 100 14.97 -15.67 -6.24
CA ARG A 100 15.10 -15.08 -7.58
C ARG A 100 15.05 -13.57 -7.53
N LYS A 101 16.05 -12.93 -8.10
CA LYS A 101 16.08 -11.47 -8.31
C LYS A 101 15.18 -11.12 -9.49
N ILE A 102 14.36 -10.12 -9.29
CA ILE A 102 13.34 -9.68 -10.22
C ILE A 102 13.28 -8.14 -10.23
N LEU A 103 12.51 -7.59 -11.16
CA LEU A 103 12.01 -6.22 -11.08
C LEU A 103 10.50 -6.26 -10.82
N ALA A 104 10.04 -5.55 -9.81
CA ALA A 104 8.64 -5.46 -9.46
C ALA A 104 8.07 -4.07 -9.76
N ARG A 105 7.04 -3.97 -10.58
CA ARG A 105 6.27 -2.75 -10.79
C ARG A 105 5.00 -2.83 -9.94
N LEU A 106 4.93 -2.00 -8.92
CA LEU A 106 3.86 -2.01 -7.92
C LEU A 106 2.84 -0.88 -8.12
N ARG A 107 3.11 0.03 -9.04
CA ARG A 107 2.23 1.13 -9.45
C ARG A 107 2.39 1.41 -10.94
N ASN A 108 1.30 1.74 -11.61
CA ASN A 108 1.31 1.99 -13.05
C ASN A 108 2.21 3.17 -13.45
N THR A 109 2.30 4.20 -12.61
CA THR A 109 3.06 5.43 -12.89
C THR A 109 4.51 5.38 -12.40
N ALA A 110 4.94 4.29 -11.75
CA ALA A 110 6.30 4.14 -11.24
C ALA A 110 7.11 3.14 -12.11
N PRO A 111 8.43 3.28 -12.19
CA PRO A 111 9.28 2.26 -12.80
C PRO A 111 9.20 0.95 -12.03
N ALA A 112 9.65 -0.14 -12.65
CA ALA A 112 9.88 -1.39 -11.95
C ALA A 112 11.15 -1.28 -11.12
N GLU A 113 11.11 -1.76 -9.87
CA GLU A 113 12.19 -1.66 -8.90
C GLU A 113 12.75 -3.02 -8.54
N PRO A 114 14.05 -3.13 -8.22
CA PRO A 114 14.67 -4.39 -7.83
C PRO A 114 14.00 -5.00 -6.60
N ALA A 115 13.69 -6.28 -6.69
CA ALA A 115 13.07 -7.06 -5.64
C ALA A 115 13.53 -8.53 -5.70
N GLU A 116 13.06 -9.32 -4.74
CA GLU A 116 13.35 -10.74 -4.63
C GLU A 116 12.08 -11.51 -4.27
N ILE A 117 11.86 -12.66 -4.89
CA ILE A 117 10.79 -13.58 -4.51
C ILE A 117 11.23 -14.34 -3.26
N ILE A 118 10.56 -14.08 -2.13
CA ILE A 118 10.86 -14.74 -0.85
C ILE A 118 9.79 -15.74 -0.41
N GLY A 119 8.63 -15.73 -1.09
CA GLY A 119 7.55 -16.69 -0.91
C GLY A 119 6.80 -16.88 -2.21
N TRP A 120 6.43 -18.12 -2.51
CA TRP A 120 5.58 -18.49 -3.64
C TRP A 120 4.80 -19.76 -3.30
N ASP A 121 3.50 -19.70 -3.42
CA ASP A 121 2.62 -20.84 -3.25
C ASP A 121 1.61 -20.89 -4.39
N ALA A 122 1.83 -21.84 -5.32
CA ALA A 122 0.97 -22.02 -6.47
C ALA A 122 -0.41 -22.58 -6.10
N ALA A 123 -0.52 -23.32 -4.97
CA ALA A 123 -1.78 -23.91 -4.54
C ALA A 123 -2.76 -22.86 -4.01
N THR A 124 -2.23 -21.86 -3.30
CA THR A 124 -3.03 -20.73 -2.78
C THR A 124 -3.03 -19.52 -3.71
N GLY A 125 -2.18 -19.53 -4.76
CA GLY A 125 -2.01 -18.39 -5.65
C GLY A 125 -1.42 -17.17 -4.95
N THR A 126 -0.52 -17.37 -3.98
CA THR A 126 0.09 -16.27 -3.22
C THR A 126 1.57 -16.15 -3.45
N ALA A 127 2.10 -14.94 -3.32
CA ALA A 127 3.53 -14.67 -3.36
C ALA A 127 3.91 -13.56 -2.38
N THR A 128 5.18 -13.59 -1.94
CA THR A 128 5.76 -12.51 -1.14
C THR A 128 7.03 -12.02 -1.83
N LEU A 129 7.07 -10.72 -2.07
CA LEU A 129 8.22 -10.03 -2.67
C LEU A 129 8.89 -9.17 -1.61
N ARG A 130 10.20 -9.30 -1.46
CA ARG A 130 11.04 -8.39 -0.67
C ARG A 130 11.61 -7.32 -1.60
N LEU A 131 11.43 -6.06 -1.25
CA LEU A 131 11.91 -4.91 -2.02
C LEU A 131 13.33 -4.55 -1.60
N ASN A 132 14.23 -4.29 -2.55
CA ASN A 132 15.61 -3.91 -2.25
C ASN A 132 15.71 -2.49 -1.65
N ALA A 133 14.78 -1.61 -2.03
CA ALA A 133 14.64 -0.27 -1.46
C ALA A 133 13.19 -0.07 -1.00
N PRO A 134 12.95 0.72 0.06
CA PRO A 134 11.61 0.98 0.54
C PRO A 134 10.78 1.70 -0.53
N GLN A 135 9.57 1.21 -0.76
CA GLN A 135 8.58 1.83 -1.64
C GLN A 135 7.51 2.53 -0.79
N PHE A 136 6.93 3.60 -1.33
CA PHE A 136 5.98 4.44 -0.61
C PHE A 136 4.62 4.47 -1.30
N GLY A 137 3.54 4.47 -0.52
CA GLY A 137 2.18 4.60 -1.05
C GLY A 137 1.73 3.37 -1.85
N ILE A 138 2.22 2.19 -1.49
CA ILE A 138 1.72 0.92 -2.00
C ILE A 138 0.45 0.57 -1.23
N ALA A 139 -0.61 0.22 -1.97
CA ALA A 139 -1.90 -0.10 -1.39
C ALA A 139 -2.43 -1.45 -1.88
N ALA A 140 -3.17 -2.14 -1.02
CA ALA A 140 -3.90 -3.34 -1.39
C ALA A 140 -4.90 -3.05 -2.53
N GLY A 141 -5.10 -4.03 -3.40
CA GLY A 141 -5.96 -3.93 -4.58
C GLY A 141 -5.28 -3.36 -5.82
N GLN A 142 -4.02 -2.93 -5.75
CA GLN A 142 -3.22 -2.57 -6.92
C GLN A 142 -2.63 -3.84 -7.57
N ALA A 143 -2.44 -3.79 -8.89
CA ALA A 143 -1.74 -4.85 -9.60
C ALA A 143 -0.23 -4.71 -9.43
N ALA A 144 0.45 -5.84 -9.24
CA ALA A 144 1.90 -5.96 -9.29
C ALA A 144 2.31 -6.75 -10.54
N ALA A 145 3.26 -6.23 -11.31
CA ALA A 145 3.86 -6.94 -12.43
C ALA A 145 5.32 -7.29 -12.09
N ILE A 146 5.71 -8.52 -12.43
CA ILE A 146 7.02 -9.09 -12.13
C ILE A 146 7.75 -9.29 -13.45
N TYR A 147 8.93 -8.69 -13.57
CA TYR A 147 9.79 -8.78 -14.75
C TYR A 147 11.11 -9.46 -14.41
N ASP A 148 11.76 -10.02 -15.41
CA ASP A 148 13.11 -10.57 -15.26
C ASP A 148 14.13 -9.46 -14.96
N ALA A 149 15.07 -9.73 -14.05
CA ALA A 149 16.08 -8.74 -13.66
C ALA A 149 17.18 -8.56 -14.74
N ALA A 150 17.45 -9.59 -15.54
CA ALA A 150 18.44 -9.55 -16.62
C ALA A 150 17.82 -9.03 -17.92
N GLU A 151 16.54 -9.32 -18.16
CA GLU A 151 15.78 -8.89 -19.33
C GLU A 151 14.54 -8.07 -18.86
N PRO A 152 14.69 -6.77 -18.60
CA PRO A 152 13.65 -5.94 -17.95
C PRO A 152 12.32 -5.82 -18.72
N ASP A 153 12.31 -6.13 -20.00
CA ASP A 153 11.12 -6.13 -20.84
C ASP A 153 10.38 -7.48 -20.82
N TRP A 154 10.97 -8.52 -20.20
CA TRP A 154 10.37 -9.83 -20.11
C TRP A 154 9.48 -9.94 -18.88
N LEU A 155 8.16 -9.99 -19.12
CA LEU A 155 7.16 -10.19 -18.06
C LEU A 155 7.15 -11.66 -17.62
N LEU A 156 7.49 -11.91 -16.36
CA LEU A 156 7.48 -13.23 -15.74
C LEU A 156 6.12 -13.59 -15.12
N GLY A 157 5.33 -12.58 -14.74
CA GLY A 157 4.05 -12.81 -14.10
C GLY A 157 3.57 -11.62 -13.28
N GLY A 158 2.69 -11.88 -12.32
CA GLY A 158 2.16 -10.85 -11.44
C GLY A 158 1.01 -11.33 -10.57
N GLY A 159 0.34 -10.41 -9.93
CA GLY A 159 -0.81 -10.64 -9.05
C GLY A 159 -1.39 -9.36 -8.51
N TRP A 160 -2.36 -9.48 -7.60
CA TRP A 160 -2.94 -8.34 -6.89
C TRP A 160 -2.26 -8.18 -5.54
N ILE A 161 -1.87 -6.98 -5.19
CA ILE A 161 -1.32 -6.68 -3.87
C ILE A 161 -2.44 -6.92 -2.84
N SER A 162 -2.23 -7.87 -1.93
CA SER A 162 -3.12 -8.18 -0.82
C SER A 162 -2.73 -7.40 0.43
N ALA A 163 -1.41 -7.29 0.68
CA ALA A 163 -0.88 -6.50 1.77
C ALA A 163 0.47 -5.85 1.37
N ALA A 164 0.71 -4.68 1.92
CA ALA A 164 1.96 -3.96 1.83
C ALA A 164 2.32 -3.49 3.25
N PRO A 165 2.92 -4.36 4.08
CA PRO A 165 3.18 -4.07 5.48
C PRO A 165 4.05 -2.82 5.62
N THR A 166 3.50 -1.80 6.26
CA THR A 166 4.18 -0.57 6.65
C THR A 166 4.32 -0.54 8.17
N ARG A 167 5.08 0.41 8.69
CA ARG A 167 5.21 0.59 10.13
C ARG A 167 3.86 0.80 10.82
N ALA A 168 2.92 1.45 10.15
CA ALA A 168 1.57 1.68 10.64
C ALA A 168 0.75 0.39 10.82
N HIS A 169 1.05 -0.68 10.06
CA HIS A 169 0.37 -1.97 10.19
C HIS A 169 0.96 -2.85 11.30
N GLN A 170 2.22 -2.62 11.70
CA GLN A 170 2.91 -3.41 12.72
C GLN A 170 2.53 -3.04 14.16
N GLN A 171 1.80 -1.93 14.35
CA GLN A 171 1.35 -1.47 15.66
C GLN A 171 -0.09 -1.92 16.02
N THR A 172 -0.70 -2.77 15.19
CA THR A 172 -2.11 -3.18 15.34
C THR A 172 -2.28 -4.65 15.79
N ASP A 173 -1.19 -5.37 16.08
CA ASP A 173 -1.21 -6.73 16.64
C ASP A 173 -0.98 -6.73 18.16
#